data_b745b16899dc5c01d61e1c82e545125a
#
_entry.id   b745b16899dc5c01d61e1c82e545125a
#
_cell.length_a   1.000
_cell.length_b   1.000
_cell.length_c   1.000
_cell.angle_alpha   90.00
_cell.angle_beta   90.00
_cell.angle_gamma   90.00
#
_symmetry.space_group_name_H-M   'P 1'
#
loop_
_entity.id
_entity.type
_entity.pdbx_description
1 polymer ?
#
loop_
_entity_poly.entity_id
_entity_poly.type
_entity_poly.pdbx_seq_one_letter_code
_entity_poly.pdbx_strand_id
1 'polypeptide(L)'
;NRNSALVEARSTIFTAEYRFLLAQGEKDSVVQKVVDDVISSATTLTSSENAREVVFIRSPGNTRENNYEIASNLLDPSSIPKSLSERVRKNAELVYQYTNMNYLTGTRIKGLAIGQKVQIPNAGQYEMYIIFSLANQEKTLELISRSLLLTGFVLLLLVALITWLVVRQVVKPVREAAMVATEFTAGDFRKRLKVESQDEISTLGLAFNEMAESIEKQIARLENLSRVQQRFVSDVSHELRTPLTTLRMASEVIYSTKETFDPIVARSAELLVAQLDRFEKLLEDLLEVSRFDAEVAVLEAVDFDMVQLVK
;
A
#
# COMPACT_ATOMS: atom_id res chain seq x y z
N ASN A 1 9.32 -38.42 -8.25
CA ASN A 1 9.00 -38.67 -6.84
C ASN A 1 10.02 -39.68 -6.28
N ARG A 2 10.75 -39.33 -5.19
CA ARG A 2 11.77 -40.18 -4.57
C ARG A 2 11.26 -41.60 -4.29
N ASN A 3 10.04 -41.73 -3.76
CA ASN A 3 9.46 -43.01 -3.40
C ASN A 3 9.21 -43.91 -4.63
N SER A 4 8.78 -43.30 -5.74
CA SER A 4 8.60 -44.06 -7.00
C SER A 4 9.95 -44.56 -7.53
N ALA A 5 11.00 -43.74 -7.48
CA ALA A 5 12.36 -44.14 -7.88
C ALA A 5 12.91 -45.29 -7.00
N LEU A 6 12.65 -45.23 -5.69
CA LEU A 6 13.06 -46.28 -4.76
C LEU A 6 12.31 -47.62 -5.03
N VAL A 7 11.01 -47.58 -5.30
CA VAL A 7 10.22 -48.80 -5.64
C VAL A 7 10.73 -49.36 -6.96
N GLU A 8 10.93 -48.54 -7.97
CA GLU A 8 11.42 -48.95 -9.28
C GLU A 8 12.84 -49.52 -9.22
N ALA A 9 13.73 -48.85 -8.48
CA ALA A 9 15.09 -49.35 -8.27
C ALA A 9 15.09 -50.73 -7.55
N ARG A 10 14.26 -50.90 -6.52
CA ARG A 10 14.12 -52.15 -5.81
C ARG A 10 13.68 -53.27 -6.75
N SER A 11 12.67 -53.06 -7.57
CA SER A 11 12.17 -54.00 -8.54
C SER A 11 13.24 -54.39 -9.58
N THR A 12 13.96 -53.37 -10.06
CA THR A 12 15.02 -53.59 -11.06
C THR A 12 16.19 -54.40 -10.49
N ILE A 13 16.64 -54.03 -9.28
CA ILE A 13 17.73 -54.76 -8.59
C ILE A 13 17.31 -56.19 -8.27
N PHE A 14 16.08 -56.40 -7.77
CA PHE A 14 15.55 -57.73 -7.52
C PHE A 14 15.52 -58.61 -8.80
N THR A 15 15.10 -58.01 -9.92
CA THR A 15 15.08 -58.69 -11.21
C THR A 15 16.51 -59.03 -11.68
N ALA A 16 17.45 -58.14 -11.45
CA ALA A 16 18.88 -58.40 -11.77
C ALA A 16 19.44 -59.52 -10.91
N GLU A 17 19.21 -59.51 -9.59
CA GLU A 17 19.65 -60.61 -8.69
C GLU A 17 19.03 -61.94 -9.05
N TYR A 18 17.74 -61.98 -9.40
CA TYR A 18 17.09 -63.19 -9.86
C TYR A 18 17.70 -63.73 -11.15
N ARG A 19 18.00 -62.90 -12.15
CA ARG A 19 18.70 -63.29 -13.39
C ARG A 19 20.11 -63.82 -13.12
N PHE A 20 20.85 -63.18 -12.22
CA PHE A 20 22.19 -63.63 -11.82
C PHE A 20 22.12 -65.00 -11.08
N LEU A 21 21.10 -65.21 -10.24
CA LEU A 21 20.91 -66.51 -9.58
C LEU A 21 20.66 -67.62 -10.58
N LEU A 22 19.85 -67.39 -11.63
CA LEU A 22 19.60 -68.34 -12.70
C LEU A 22 20.83 -68.66 -13.55
N ALA A 23 21.78 -67.73 -13.65
CA ALA A 23 23.06 -67.93 -14.39
C ALA A 23 24.17 -68.55 -13.52
N GLN A 24 23.85 -68.99 -12.31
CA GLN A 24 24.84 -69.59 -11.41
C GLN A 24 25.29 -70.96 -11.95
N GLY A 25 26.60 -71.13 -12.13
CA GLY A 25 27.16 -72.36 -12.68
C GLY A 25 27.31 -72.39 -14.20
N GLU A 26 26.85 -71.34 -14.90
CA GLU A 26 27.00 -71.19 -16.33
C GLU A 26 28.40 -70.67 -16.70
N LYS A 27 28.77 -70.77 -18.01
CA LYS A 27 30.04 -70.27 -18.55
C LYS A 27 30.06 -68.72 -18.49
N ASP A 28 31.24 -68.14 -18.38
CA ASP A 28 31.46 -66.68 -18.32
C ASP A 28 30.82 -65.91 -19.48
N SER A 29 30.77 -66.48 -20.69
CA SER A 29 30.10 -65.89 -21.85
C SER A 29 28.58 -65.77 -21.69
N VAL A 30 27.98 -66.66 -20.93
CA VAL A 30 26.54 -66.60 -20.62
C VAL A 30 26.27 -65.57 -19.53
N VAL A 31 27.14 -65.55 -18.51
CA VAL A 31 27.08 -64.54 -17.44
C VAL A 31 27.22 -63.12 -18.00
N GLN A 32 28.21 -62.90 -18.92
CA GLN A 32 28.37 -61.63 -19.60
C GLN A 32 27.10 -61.19 -20.32
N LYS A 33 26.47 -62.10 -21.06
CA LYS A 33 25.22 -61.82 -21.77
C LYS A 33 24.07 -61.42 -20.81
N VAL A 34 23.99 -62.09 -19.66
CA VAL A 34 23.00 -61.77 -18.64
C VAL A 34 23.27 -60.38 -18.04
N VAL A 35 24.54 -60.00 -17.80
CA VAL A 35 24.88 -58.66 -17.34
C VAL A 35 24.48 -57.58 -18.38
N ASP A 36 24.77 -57.81 -19.66
CA ASP A 36 24.41 -56.90 -20.76
C ASP A 36 22.89 -56.77 -20.91
N ASP A 37 22.14 -57.87 -20.75
CA ASP A 37 20.67 -57.89 -20.76
C ASP A 37 20.06 -57.16 -19.54
N VAL A 38 20.69 -57.27 -18.38
CA VAL A 38 20.29 -56.49 -17.18
C VAL A 38 20.51 -55.01 -17.43
N ILE A 39 21.67 -54.60 -17.92
CA ILE A 39 21.99 -53.20 -18.22
C ILE A 39 20.98 -52.65 -19.23
N SER A 40 20.82 -53.34 -20.38
CA SER A 40 19.91 -52.87 -21.43
C SER A 40 18.44 -52.79 -20.99
N SER A 41 17.98 -53.76 -20.19
CA SER A 41 16.60 -53.75 -19.65
C SER A 41 16.38 -52.71 -18.54
N ALA A 42 17.43 -52.41 -17.78
CA ALA A 42 17.39 -51.44 -16.69
C ALA A 42 17.64 -50.02 -17.14
N THR A 43 18.30 -49.82 -18.30
CA THR A 43 18.56 -48.51 -18.90
C THR A 43 17.39 -48.09 -19.77
N THR A 44 16.84 -46.92 -19.57
CA THR A 44 15.77 -46.37 -20.43
C THR A 44 16.42 -45.38 -21.39
N LEU A 45 16.43 -45.74 -22.69
CA LEU A 45 16.96 -44.91 -23.78
C LEU A 45 16.07 -43.70 -24.18
N THR A 46 15.00 -43.46 -23.43
CA THR A 46 14.10 -42.33 -23.66
C THR A 46 14.81 -41.04 -23.24
N SER A 47 14.98 -40.11 -24.15
CA SER A 47 15.49 -38.73 -24.02
C SER A 47 16.26 -38.40 -22.72
N SER A 48 17.32 -37.63 -22.77
CA SER A 48 18.19 -37.27 -21.63
C SER A 48 17.39 -36.73 -20.39
N GLU A 49 16.13 -36.38 -20.59
CA GLU A 49 15.25 -35.81 -19.58
C GLU A 49 14.67 -36.87 -18.63
N ASN A 50 14.44 -38.10 -19.11
CA ASN A 50 13.94 -39.24 -18.31
C ASN A 50 14.97 -40.38 -18.28
N ALA A 51 16.23 -40.06 -18.51
CA ALA A 51 17.29 -41.06 -18.54
C ALA A 51 17.37 -41.78 -17.19
N ARG A 52 17.41 -43.08 -17.30
CA ARG A 52 17.78 -43.97 -16.21
C ARG A 52 19.03 -44.70 -16.59
N GLU A 53 20.06 -44.49 -15.80
CA GLU A 53 21.38 -45.04 -16.05
C GLU A 53 21.75 -46.10 -15.03
N VAL A 54 22.47 -47.09 -15.43
CA VAL A 54 22.95 -48.18 -14.58
C VAL A 54 24.45 -48.24 -14.57
N VAL A 55 25.00 -48.39 -13.38
CA VAL A 55 26.47 -48.49 -13.20
C VAL A 55 26.74 -49.69 -12.29
N PHE A 56 27.64 -50.56 -12.75
CA PHE A 56 28.23 -51.62 -11.95
C PHE A 56 29.67 -51.27 -11.58
N ILE A 57 29.94 -51.22 -10.29
CA ILE A 57 31.27 -50.98 -9.74
C ILE A 57 31.74 -52.20 -8.95
N ARG A 58 32.97 -52.60 -9.16
CA ARG A 58 33.54 -53.73 -8.41
C ARG A 58 33.70 -53.37 -6.94
N SER A 59 33.23 -54.26 -6.06
CA SER A 59 33.42 -54.04 -4.64
C SER A 59 34.89 -54.24 -4.23
N PRO A 60 35.42 -53.35 -3.37
CA PRO A 60 36.78 -53.56 -2.82
C PRO A 60 36.85 -54.93 -2.11
N GLY A 61 37.91 -55.67 -2.35
CA GLY A 61 38.11 -57.04 -1.84
C GLY A 61 37.61 -58.11 -2.76
N ASN A 62 36.97 -57.79 -3.87
CA ASN A 62 36.68 -58.76 -4.91
C ASN A 62 37.96 -58.98 -5.76
N THR A 63 38.59 -60.18 -5.63
CA THR A 63 39.88 -60.53 -6.27
C THR A 63 39.70 -61.42 -7.48
N ARG A 64 38.46 -61.69 -7.97
CA ARG A 64 38.21 -62.55 -9.14
C ARG A 64 38.68 -61.85 -10.42
N GLU A 65 39.17 -62.61 -11.40
CA GLU A 65 39.77 -62.10 -12.65
C GLU A 65 38.74 -61.39 -13.56
N ASN A 66 37.49 -61.84 -13.56
CA ASN A 66 36.45 -61.31 -14.42
C ASN A 66 36.01 -59.92 -13.96
N ASN A 67 36.11 -58.94 -14.89
CA ASN A 67 35.71 -57.55 -14.64
C ASN A 67 34.46 -57.16 -15.43
N TYR A 68 33.40 -56.82 -14.70
CA TYR A 68 32.10 -56.33 -15.24
C TYR A 68 31.83 -54.91 -14.78
N GLU A 69 32.86 -54.04 -14.66
CA GLU A 69 32.69 -52.64 -14.43
C GLU A 69 32.14 -51.99 -15.69
N ILE A 70 30.91 -51.63 -15.69
CA ILE A 70 30.19 -51.04 -16.83
C ILE A 70 29.33 -49.89 -16.35
N ALA A 71 29.37 -48.81 -17.11
CA ALA A 71 28.43 -47.67 -16.98
C ALA A 71 27.62 -47.56 -18.28
N SER A 72 26.31 -47.41 -18.18
CA SER A 72 25.45 -47.23 -19.34
C SER A 72 25.62 -45.83 -19.97
N ASN A 73 25.40 -45.72 -21.29
CA ASN A 73 25.29 -44.48 -22.06
C ASN A 73 26.36 -43.41 -21.83
N LEU A 74 27.63 -43.79 -21.76
CA LEU A 74 28.76 -42.86 -21.54
C LEU A 74 28.68 -42.08 -20.22
N LEU A 75 27.98 -42.60 -19.23
CA LEU A 75 27.99 -42.02 -17.88
C LEU A 75 29.35 -42.24 -17.24
N ASP A 76 29.94 -41.19 -16.69
CA ASP A 76 31.18 -41.28 -15.95
C ASP A 76 30.92 -41.94 -14.58
N PRO A 77 31.62 -43.02 -14.20
CA PRO A 77 31.49 -43.65 -12.88
C PRO A 77 31.77 -42.68 -11.71
N SER A 78 32.48 -41.57 -11.93
CA SER A 78 32.63 -40.48 -10.94
C SER A 78 31.33 -39.81 -10.52
N SER A 79 30.25 -40.06 -11.24
CA SER A 79 28.89 -39.66 -10.88
C SER A 79 28.40 -40.31 -9.58
N ILE A 80 29.00 -41.42 -9.16
CA ILE A 80 28.71 -42.09 -7.90
C ILE A 80 29.53 -41.45 -6.76
N PRO A 81 28.89 -40.78 -5.78
CA PRO A 81 29.61 -40.20 -4.67
C PRO A 81 30.26 -41.28 -3.80
N LYS A 82 31.49 -41.05 -3.36
CA LYS A 82 32.23 -41.98 -2.46
C LYS A 82 31.43 -42.28 -1.20
N SER A 83 30.75 -41.30 -0.65
CA SER A 83 29.85 -41.43 0.52
C SER A 83 28.67 -42.41 0.29
N LEU A 84 28.13 -42.45 -0.94
CA LEU A 84 27.11 -43.42 -1.31
C LEU A 84 27.69 -44.83 -1.39
N SER A 85 28.82 -44.97 -2.08
CA SER A 85 29.53 -46.25 -2.23
C SER A 85 29.90 -46.85 -0.87
N GLU A 86 30.43 -46.05 0.06
CA GLU A 86 30.73 -46.52 1.42
C GLU A 86 29.47 -47.02 2.18
N ARG A 87 28.33 -46.33 2.02
CA ARG A 87 27.08 -46.75 2.64
C ARG A 87 26.53 -48.03 2.02
N VAL A 88 26.62 -48.16 0.68
CA VAL A 88 26.22 -49.39 0.00
C VAL A 88 27.08 -50.58 0.47
N ARG A 89 28.39 -50.38 0.72
CA ARG A 89 29.26 -51.41 1.26
C ARG A 89 28.95 -51.83 2.69
N LYS A 90 28.50 -50.92 3.53
CA LYS A 90 28.18 -51.17 4.95
C LYS A 90 26.79 -51.78 5.12
N ASN A 91 25.87 -51.43 4.26
CA ASN A 91 24.44 -51.82 4.41
C ASN A 91 24.09 -52.93 3.42
N ALA A 92 23.24 -53.88 3.83
CA ALA A 92 22.60 -54.85 2.95
C ALA A 92 21.39 -54.28 2.23
N GLU A 93 20.84 -53.18 2.73
CA GLU A 93 19.64 -52.53 2.20
C GLU A 93 19.99 -51.52 1.11
N LEU A 94 18.98 -51.17 0.33
CA LEU A 94 19.02 -50.14 -0.70
C LEU A 94 19.28 -48.76 -0.11
N VAL A 95 20.30 -48.09 -0.61
CA VAL A 95 20.73 -46.74 -0.16
C VAL A 95 20.63 -45.73 -1.31
N TYR A 96 20.28 -44.49 -1.00
CA TYR A 96 20.16 -43.46 -2.03
C TYR A 96 20.90 -42.19 -1.66
N GLN A 97 21.26 -41.40 -2.66
CA GLN A 97 21.83 -40.07 -2.53
C GLN A 97 21.59 -39.25 -3.79
N TYR A 98 21.33 -37.94 -3.63
CA TYR A 98 21.34 -37.02 -4.76
C TYR A 98 22.75 -36.78 -5.23
N THR A 99 22.94 -36.77 -6.56
CA THR A 99 24.24 -36.64 -7.22
C THR A 99 24.11 -35.90 -8.54
N ASN A 100 25.27 -35.57 -9.15
CA ASN A 100 25.29 -35.09 -10.53
C ASN A 100 25.68 -36.24 -11.44
N MET A 101 24.85 -36.51 -12.45
CA MET A 101 25.13 -37.41 -13.55
C MET A 101 26.11 -36.68 -14.49
N ASN A 102 27.37 -37.07 -14.48
CA ASN A 102 28.40 -36.54 -15.35
C ASN A 102 28.54 -37.48 -16.55
N TYR A 103 28.26 -36.97 -17.74
CA TYR A 103 28.48 -37.72 -18.95
C TYR A 103 29.86 -37.40 -19.55
N LEU A 104 30.49 -38.39 -20.20
CA LEU A 104 31.78 -38.19 -20.87
C LEU A 104 31.70 -37.14 -21.99
N THR A 105 30.51 -36.80 -22.46
CA THR A 105 30.23 -35.69 -23.38
C THR A 105 30.33 -34.30 -22.74
N GLY A 106 30.59 -34.22 -21.43
CA GLY A 106 30.62 -32.96 -20.66
C GLY A 106 29.29 -32.50 -20.13
N THR A 107 28.19 -33.17 -20.45
CA THR A 107 26.86 -32.86 -19.93
C THR A 107 26.75 -33.23 -18.44
N ARG A 108 26.17 -32.32 -17.63
CA ARG A 108 25.88 -32.57 -16.21
C ARG A 108 24.41 -32.40 -15.94
N ILE A 109 23.82 -33.41 -15.33
CA ILE A 109 22.37 -33.43 -15.00
C ILE A 109 22.24 -33.86 -13.55
N LYS A 110 21.38 -33.19 -12.77
CA LYS A 110 21.11 -33.68 -11.43
C LYS A 110 20.37 -35.00 -11.47
N GLY A 111 20.72 -35.91 -10.58
CA GLY A 111 20.14 -37.24 -10.49
C GLY A 111 19.99 -37.73 -9.07
N LEU A 112 19.20 -38.78 -8.92
CA LEU A 112 19.05 -39.56 -7.71
C LEU A 112 19.71 -40.92 -7.93
N ALA A 113 20.86 -41.14 -7.32
CA ALA A 113 21.54 -42.41 -7.34
C ALA A 113 21.02 -43.31 -6.21
N ILE A 114 20.67 -44.54 -6.57
CA ILE A 114 20.19 -45.57 -5.67
C ILE A 114 21.10 -46.79 -5.89
N GLY A 115 21.63 -47.34 -4.80
CA GLY A 115 22.62 -48.42 -4.91
C GLY A 115 22.37 -49.54 -3.92
N GLN A 116 22.76 -50.77 -4.33
CA GLN A 116 22.76 -51.97 -3.52
C GLN A 116 23.89 -52.89 -3.97
N LYS A 117 24.37 -53.77 -3.06
CA LYS A 117 25.28 -54.87 -3.41
C LYS A 117 24.54 -55.94 -4.16
N VAL A 118 25.18 -56.46 -5.19
CA VAL A 118 24.69 -57.60 -5.96
C VAL A 118 25.82 -58.64 -6.13
N GLN A 119 25.44 -59.91 -6.23
CA GLN A 119 26.39 -60.99 -6.47
C GLN A 119 26.29 -61.41 -7.92
N ILE A 120 27.39 -61.20 -8.68
CA ILE A 120 27.48 -61.66 -10.07
C ILE A 120 28.15 -63.08 -10.08
N PRO A 121 27.52 -64.09 -10.72
CA PRO A 121 28.12 -65.41 -10.85
C PRO A 121 29.55 -65.32 -11.47
N ASN A 122 30.45 -66.19 -11.00
CA ASN A 122 31.83 -66.27 -11.42
C ASN A 122 32.68 -64.98 -11.22
N ALA A 123 32.05 -63.80 -11.02
CA ALA A 123 32.75 -62.52 -10.91
C ALA A 123 32.79 -61.97 -9.46
N GLY A 124 31.92 -62.45 -8.55
CA GLY A 124 31.92 -62.01 -7.16
C GLY A 124 31.01 -60.84 -6.84
N GLN A 125 31.38 -60.08 -5.82
CA GLN A 125 30.53 -59.00 -5.32
C GLN A 125 30.76 -57.69 -6.07
N TYR A 126 29.62 -57.09 -6.50
CA TYR A 126 29.57 -55.80 -7.20
C TYR A 126 28.57 -54.87 -6.47
N GLU A 127 28.72 -53.60 -6.75
CA GLU A 127 27.80 -52.54 -6.36
C GLU A 127 27.02 -52.10 -7.60
N MET A 128 25.69 -52.31 -7.60
CA MET A 128 24.80 -51.88 -8.66
C MET A 128 24.17 -50.55 -8.28
N TYR A 129 24.32 -49.56 -9.14
CA TYR A 129 23.70 -48.25 -8.98
C TYR A 129 22.74 -47.97 -10.13
N ILE A 130 21.58 -47.48 -9.78
CA ILE A 130 20.57 -46.97 -10.71
C ILE A 130 20.44 -45.48 -10.46
N ILE A 131 20.65 -44.65 -11.49
CA ILE A 131 20.60 -43.20 -11.37
C ILE A 131 19.42 -42.68 -12.20
N PHE A 132 18.52 -41.97 -11.56
CA PHE A 132 17.35 -41.34 -12.16
C PHE A 132 17.65 -39.89 -12.44
N SER A 133 17.44 -39.43 -13.68
CA SER A 133 17.56 -38.02 -14.05
C SER A 133 16.47 -37.16 -13.39
N LEU A 134 16.84 -36.01 -12.92
CA LEU A 134 15.94 -34.99 -12.35
C LEU A 134 15.77 -33.78 -13.30
N ALA A 135 16.21 -33.88 -14.56
CA ALA A 135 16.19 -32.79 -15.53
C ALA A 135 14.78 -32.24 -15.77
N ASN A 136 13.76 -33.10 -15.87
CA ASN A 136 12.39 -32.68 -16.07
C ASN A 136 11.82 -31.93 -14.85
N GLN A 137 12.19 -32.39 -13.65
CA GLN A 137 11.78 -31.73 -12.40
C GLN A 137 12.41 -30.32 -12.30
N GLU A 138 13.67 -30.16 -12.68
CA GLU A 138 14.35 -28.87 -12.71
C GLU A 138 13.72 -27.93 -13.73
N LYS A 139 13.49 -28.38 -14.97
CA LYS A 139 12.79 -27.58 -15.98
C LYS A 139 11.40 -27.15 -15.53
N THR A 140 10.63 -28.06 -14.93
CA THR A 140 9.30 -27.74 -14.41
C THR A 140 9.37 -26.67 -13.31
N LEU A 141 10.31 -26.80 -12.37
CA LEU A 141 10.51 -25.83 -11.30
C LEU A 141 10.95 -24.46 -11.85
N GLU A 142 11.82 -24.44 -12.87
CA GLU A 142 12.24 -23.22 -13.53
C GLU A 142 11.06 -22.51 -14.22
N LEU A 143 10.23 -23.25 -14.95
CA LEU A 143 9.03 -22.71 -15.59
C LEU A 143 8.03 -22.14 -14.57
N ILE A 144 7.79 -22.89 -13.48
CA ILE A 144 6.90 -22.42 -12.39
C ILE A 144 7.48 -21.15 -11.75
N SER A 145 8.77 -21.15 -11.41
CA SER A 145 9.45 -20.00 -10.81
C SER A 145 9.36 -18.77 -11.71
N ARG A 146 9.65 -18.93 -13.00
CA ARG A 146 9.58 -17.86 -13.99
C ARG A 146 8.15 -17.34 -14.17
N SER A 147 7.17 -18.23 -14.21
CA SER A 147 5.74 -17.88 -14.28
C SER A 147 5.31 -17.08 -13.05
N LEU A 148 5.68 -17.52 -11.84
CA LEU A 148 5.36 -16.83 -10.59
C LEU A 148 5.99 -15.43 -10.52
N LEU A 149 7.25 -15.30 -10.94
CA LEU A 149 7.95 -14.00 -10.98
C LEU A 149 7.27 -13.04 -11.96
N LEU A 150 6.92 -13.53 -13.15
CA LEU A 150 6.23 -12.71 -14.16
C LEU A 150 4.86 -12.24 -13.65
N THR A 151 4.08 -13.18 -13.10
CA THR A 151 2.74 -12.87 -12.55
C THR A 151 2.83 -11.90 -11.38
N GLY A 152 3.78 -12.11 -10.47
CA GLY A 152 4.03 -11.20 -9.35
C GLY A 152 4.42 -9.79 -9.80
N PHE A 153 5.26 -9.68 -10.83
CA PHE A 153 5.66 -8.40 -11.40
C PHE A 153 4.48 -7.66 -12.05
N VAL A 154 3.66 -8.38 -12.85
CA VAL A 154 2.45 -7.80 -13.46
C VAL A 154 1.46 -7.33 -12.39
N LEU A 155 1.26 -8.11 -11.32
CA LEU A 155 0.39 -7.74 -10.21
C LEU A 155 0.88 -6.47 -9.50
N LEU A 156 2.18 -6.36 -9.25
CA LEU A 156 2.78 -5.15 -8.66
C LEU A 156 2.55 -3.91 -9.53
N LEU A 157 2.73 -4.03 -10.84
CA LEU A 157 2.45 -2.93 -11.76
C LEU A 157 0.97 -2.54 -11.76
N LEU A 158 0.06 -3.53 -11.70
CA LEU A 158 -1.37 -3.28 -11.63
C LEU A 158 -1.75 -2.52 -10.35
N VAL A 159 -1.24 -2.97 -9.19
CA VAL A 159 -1.48 -2.30 -7.91
C VAL A 159 -0.92 -0.88 -7.92
N ALA A 160 0.30 -0.68 -8.44
CA ALA A 160 0.90 0.65 -8.57
C ALA A 160 0.06 1.58 -9.46
N LEU A 161 -0.45 1.06 -10.59
CA LEU A 161 -1.32 1.80 -11.50
C LEU A 161 -2.64 2.20 -10.84
N ILE A 162 -3.31 1.25 -10.17
CA ILE A 162 -4.58 1.53 -9.45
C ILE A 162 -4.34 2.57 -8.36
N THR A 163 -3.29 2.41 -7.57
CA THR A 163 -2.94 3.36 -6.51
C THR A 163 -2.69 4.76 -7.08
N TRP A 164 -1.94 4.86 -8.17
CA TRP A 164 -1.69 6.13 -8.85
C TRP A 164 -2.98 6.79 -9.35
N LEU A 165 -3.90 6.01 -9.95
CA LEU A 165 -5.20 6.49 -10.41
C LEU A 165 -6.05 7.01 -9.24
N VAL A 166 -6.16 6.25 -8.14
CA VAL A 166 -6.92 6.65 -6.95
C VAL A 166 -6.36 7.93 -6.32
N VAL A 167 -5.04 8.01 -6.18
CA VAL A 167 -4.40 9.22 -5.64
C VAL A 167 -4.70 10.44 -6.53
N ARG A 168 -4.63 10.29 -7.83
CA ARG A 168 -4.85 11.38 -8.78
C ARG A 168 -6.31 11.80 -8.89
N GLN A 169 -7.25 10.84 -8.92
CA GLN A 169 -8.67 11.11 -9.17
C GLN A 169 -9.47 11.41 -7.90
N VAL A 170 -9.07 10.88 -6.76
CA VAL A 170 -9.83 11.02 -5.51
C VAL A 170 -9.07 11.83 -4.47
N VAL A 171 -7.85 11.39 -4.12
CA VAL A 171 -7.12 11.98 -2.99
C VAL A 171 -6.72 13.44 -3.25
N LYS A 172 -6.23 13.74 -4.46
CA LYS A 172 -5.79 15.09 -4.81
C LYS A 172 -6.94 16.12 -4.80
N PRO A 173 -8.09 15.90 -5.47
CA PRO A 173 -9.24 16.83 -5.41
C PRO A 173 -9.79 17.02 -4.00
N VAL A 174 -9.91 15.96 -3.21
CA VAL A 174 -10.37 16.05 -1.81
C VAL A 174 -9.42 16.90 -0.97
N ARG A 175 -8.12 16.76 -1.16
CA ARG A 175 -7.12 17.59 -0.48
C ARG A 175 -7.19 19.06 -0.91
N GLU A 176 -7.43 19.32 -2.18
CA GLU A 176 -7.63 20.69 -2.70
C GLU A 176 -8.89 21.30 -2.09
N ALA A 177 -10.00 20.56 -1.98
CA ALA A 177 -11.21 21.00 -1.31
C ALA A 177 -10.97 21.36 0.17
N ALA A 178 -10.23 20.54 0.89
CA ALA A 178 -9.86 20.80 2.27
C ALA A 178 -9.00 22.06 2.43
N MET A 179 -8.07 22.33 1.50
CA MET A 179 -7.27 23.56 1.51
C MET A 179 -8.14 24.79 1.27
N VAL A 180 -9.02 24.78 0.28
CA VAL A 180 -9.94 25.89 0.01
C VAL A 180 -10.88 26.13 1.18
N ALA A 181 -11.39 25.07 1.83
CA ALA A 181 -12.20 25.21 3.04
C ALA A 181 -11.42 25.89 4.19
N THR A 182 -10.12 25.61 4.32
CA THR A 182 -9.28 26.28 5.32
C THR A 182 -9.08 27.76 4.99
N GLU A 183 -8.94 28.13 3.72
CA GLU A 183 -8.84 29.53 3.29
C GLU A 183 -10.16 30.30 3.55
N PHE A 184 -11.32 29.62 3.47
CA PHE A 184 -12.61 30.21 3.86
C PHE A 184 -12.65 30.59 5.34
N THR A 185 -12.04 29.79 6.23
CA THR A 185 -11.94 30.17 7.65
C THR A 185 -11.06 31.40 7.88
N ALA A 186 -10.15 31.68 6.95
CA ALA A 186 -9.32 32.88 6.96
C ALA A 186 -10.01 34.10 6.28
N GLY A 187 -11.25 33.94 5.76
CA GLY A 187 -12.03 35.00 5.16
C GLY A 187 -11.89 35.17 3.64
N ASP A 188 -11.10 34.33 2.96
CA ASP A 188 -10.98 34.39 1.49
C ASP A 188 -12.04 33.51 0.80
N PHE A 189 -13.24 34.05 0.61
CA PHE A 189 -14.36 33.37 -0.03
C PHE A 189 -14.33 33.40 -1.56
N ARG A 190 -13.28 34.02 -2.20
CA ARG A 190 -13.18 34.12 -3.65
C ARG A 190 -12.59 32.87 -4.30
N LYS A 191 -11.92 32.03 -3.53
CA LYS A 191 -11.32 30.80 -4.04
C LYS A 191 -12.40 29.83 -4.52
N ARG A 192 -12.12 29.13 -5.61
CA ARG A 192 -13.02 28.11 -6.20
C ARG A 192 -12.23 26.83 -6.49
N LEU A 193 -12.92 25.70 -6.37
CA LEU A 193 -12.39 24.42 -6.78
C LEU A 193 -12.42 24.29 -8.30
N LYS A 194 -11.35 23.72 -8.86
CA LYS A 194 -11.33 23.37 -10.28
C LYS A 194 -12.13 22.09 -10.50
N VAL A 195 -13.10 22.15 -11.39
CA VAL A 195 -13.94 21.01 -11.77
C VAL A 195 -13.49 20.57 -13.16
N GLU A 196 -12.75 19.45 -13.24
CA GLU A 196 -12.13 18.98 -14.48
C GLU A 196 -12.76 17.67 -15.00
N SER A 197 -13.62 17.00 -14.24
CA SER A 197 -14.24 15.72 -14.63
C SER A 197 -15.76 15.78 -14.55
N GLN A 198 -16.45 14.68 -14.92
CA GLN A 198 -17.92 14.58 -14.87
C GLN A 198 -18.36 13.49 -13.87
N ASP A 199 -17.55 13.26 -12.83
CA ASP A 199 -17.79 12.27 -11.79
C ASP A 199 -18.43 12.88 -10.53
N GLU A 200 -18.63 12.04 -9.51
CA GLU A 200 -19.21 12.43 -8.22
C GLU A 200 -18.35 13.47 -7.49
N ILE A 201 -17.03 13.44 -7.68
CA ILE A 201 -16.09 14.41 -7.09
C ILE A 201 -16.27 15.79 -7.75
N SER A 202 -16.54 15.81 -9.04
CA SER A 202 -16.86 17.06 -9.76
C SER A 202 -18.18 17.64 -9.33
N THR A 203 -19.19 16.81 -9.09
CA THR A 203 -20.48 17.24 -8.54
C THR A 203 -20.29 17.85 -7.16
N LEU A 204 -19.46 17.26 -6.30
CA LEU A 204 -19.08 17.83 -5.00
C LEU A 204 -18.38 19.19 -5.17
N GLY A 205 -17.45 19.30 -6.13
CA GLY A 205 -16.76 20.56 -6.43
C GLY A 205 -17.70 21.68 -6.88
N LEU A 206 -18.70 21.36 -7.72
CA LEU A 206 -19.72 22.30 -8.15
C LEU A 206 -20.58 22.78 -6.98
N ALA A 207 -21.10 21.86 -6.16
CA ALA A 207 -21.89 22.20 -4.98
C ALA A 207 -21.10 23.06 -3.98
N PHE A 208 -19.81 22.77 -3.80
CA PHE A 208 -18.92 23.57 -2.98
C PHE A 208 -18.75 25.00 -3.53
N ASN A 209 -18.57 25.16 -4.83
CA ASN A 209 -18.45 26.47 -5.48
C ASN A 209 -19.75 27.28 -5.39
N GLU A 210 -20.91 26.63 -5.51
CA GLU A 210 -22.23 27.26 -5.36
C GLU A 210 -22.44 27.74 -3.91
N MET A 211 -22.08 26.92 -2.92
CA MET A 211 -22.08 27.32 -1.52
C MET A 211 -21.19 28.55 -1.27
N ALA A 212 -19.96 28.55 -1.82
CA ALA A 212 -19.03 29.66 -1.72
C ALA A 212 -19.60 30.96 -2.29
N GLU A 213 -20.24 30.90 -3.47
CA GLU A 213 -20.91 32.04 -4.09
C GLU A 213 -22.07 32.56 -3.25
N SER A 214 -22.84 31.66 -2.67
CA SER A 214 -23.96 32.03 -1.77
C SER A 214 -23.46 32.78 -0.53
N ILE A 215 -22.37 32.29 0.10
CA ILE A 215 -21.76 32.95 1.25
C ILE A 215 -21.23 34.35 0.87
N GLU A 216 -20.51 34.46 -0.25
CA GLU A 216 -19.99 35.74 -0.74
C GLU A 216 -21.09 36.78 -0.96
N LYS A 217 -22.22 36.34 -1.58
CA LYS A 217 -23.40 37.20 -1.76
C LYS A 217 -24.03 37.64 -0.43
N GLN A 218 -24.09 36.73 0.56
CA GLN A 218 -24.63 37.07 1.89
C GLN A 218 -23.74 38.08 2.62
N ILE A 219 -22.41 37.89 2.57
CA ILE A 219 -21.47 38.83 3.17
C ILE A 219 -21.60 40.23 2.51
N ALA A 220 -21.59 40.29 1.17
CA ALA A 220 -21.78 41.55 0.47
C ALA A 220 -23.12 42.24 0.81
N ARG A 221 -24.18 41.45 1.01
CA ARG A 221 -25.48 41.98 1.47
C ARG A 221 -25.42 42.53 2.89
N LEU A 222 -24.76 41.84 3.81
CA LEU A 222 -24.60 42.31 5.20
C LEU A 222 -23.75 43.59 5.25
N GLU A 223 -22.66 43.67 4.50
CA GLU A 223 -21.82 44.86 4.38
C GLU A 223 -22.63 46.08 3.85
N ASN A 224 -23.44 45.83 2.82
CA ASN A 224 -24.27 46.87 2.24
C ASN A 224 -25.32 47.33 3.24
N LEU A 225 -25.99 46.42 3.97
CA LEU A 225 -26.95 46.72 5.01
C LEU A 225 -26.31 47.54 6.14
N SER A 226 -25.13 47.13 6.59
CA SER A 226 -24.35 47.90 7.59
C SER A 226 -24.02 49.32 7.12
N ARG A 227 -23.59 49.51 5.87
CA ARG A 227 -23.34 50.85 5.29
C ARG A 227 -24.60 51.69 5.21
N VAL A 228 -25.76 51.12 4.83
CA VAL A 228 -27.03 51.80 4.78
C VAL A 228 -27.45 52.23 6.19
N GLN A 229 -27.32 51.34 7.19
CA GLN A 229 -27.60 51.64 8.57
C GLN A 229 -26.72 52.76 9.12
N GLN A 230 -25.40 52.75 8.84
CA GLN A 230 -24.50 53.80 9.25
C GLN A 230 -24.88 55.20 8.66
N ARG A 231 -25.19 55.24 7.35
CA ARG A 231 -25.66 56.47 6.71
C ARG A 231 -26.97 56.97 7.33
N PHE A 232 -27.93 56.05 7.50
CA PHE A 232 -29.23 56.38 8.12
C PHE A 232 -29.03 57.03 9.50
N VAL A 233 -28.20 56.45 10.36
CA VAL A 233 -27.90 56.95 11.69
C VAL A 233 -27.26 58.34 11.61
N SER A 234 -26.28 58.53 10.70
CA SER A 234 -25.65 59.82 10.49
C SER A 234 -26.63 60.89 10.01
N ASP A 235 -27.43 60.57 9.01
CA ASP A 235 -28.39 61.52 8.41
C ASP A 235 -29.48 61.90 9.42
N VAL A 236 -30.06 60.93 10.14
CA VAL A 236 -31.04 61.23 11.19
C VAL A 236 -30.45 62.07 12.29
N SER A 237 -29.17 61.81 12.66
CA SER A 237 -28.47 62.65 13.67
C SER A 237 -28.41 64.12 13.27
N HIS A 238 -28.03 64.39 12.01
CA HIS A 238 -27.95 65.74 11.48
C HIS A 238 -29.31 66.41 11.34
N GLU A 239 -30.26 65.72 10.80
CA GLU A 239 -31.61 66.20 10.55
C GLU A 239 -32.40 66.48 11.84
N LEU A 240 -32.16 65.74 12.94
CA LEU A 240 -32.78 66.01 14.23
C LEU A 240 -32.08 67.07 15.08
N ARG A 241 -30.75 67.20 14.97
CA ARG A 241 -29.99 68.19 15.74
C ARG A 241 -30.40 69.62 15.42
N THR A 242 -30.61 69.96 14.15
CA THR A 242 -30.98 71.29 13.70
C THR A 242 -32.30 71.79 14.29
N PRO A 243 -33.45 71.10 14.16
CA PRO A 243 -34.72 71.56 14.75
C PRO A 243 -34.68 71.57 16.30
N LEU A 244 -33.93 70.60 16.91
CA LEU A 244 -33.78 70.53 18.35
C LEU A 244 -33.01 71.74 18.89
N THR A 245 -31.95 72.15 18.25
CA THR A 245 -31.21 73.35 18.61
C THR A 245 -32.07 74.61 18.49
N THR A 246 -32.91 74.68 17.45
CA THR A 246 -33.87 75.80 17.29
C THR A 246 -34.90 75.84 18.39
N LEU A 247 -35.47 74.65 18.74
CA LEU A 247 -36.45 74.54 19.86
C LEU A 247 -35.82 74.92 21.21
N ARG A 248 -34.55 74.48 21.41
CA ARG A 248 -33.78 74.82 22.62
C ARG A 248 -33.59 76.34 22.74
N MET A 249 -33.15 77.01 21.70
CA MET A 249 -32.97 78.46 21.69
C MET A 249 -34.29 79.21 21.99
N ALA A 250 -35.40 78.78 21.38
CA ALA A 250 -36.69 79.35 21.63
C ALA A 250 -37.17 79.13 23.08
N SER A 251 -37.00 77.95 23.65
CA SER A 251 -37.35 77.61 25.02
C SER A 251 -36.49 78.37 26.06
N GLU A 252 -35.19 78.57 25.78
CA GLU A 252 -34.27 79.37 26.61
C GLU A 252 -34.73 80.84 26.66
N VAL A 253 -35.18 81.46 25.55
CA VAL A 253 -35.74 82.79 25.52
C VAL A 253 -36.99 82.88 26.39
N ILE A 254 -37.92 81.93 26.29
CA ILE A 254 -39.09 81.89 27.12
C ILE A 254 -38.70 81.73 28.60
N TYR A 255 -37.79 80.84 28.92
CA TYR A 255 -37.30 80.56 30.25
C TYR A 255 -36.61 81.78 30.88
N SER A 256 -35.87 82.58 30.15
CA SER A 256 -35.18 83.78 30.62
C SER A 256 -36.11 84.86 31.13
N THR A 257 -37.33 84.85 30.66
CA THR A 257 -38.36 85.83 31.06
C THR A 257 -39.38 85.23 32.07
N LYS A 258 -39.15 84.06 32.65
CA LYS A 258 -40.09 83.31 33.51
C LYS A 258 -40.58 84.06 34.71
N GLU A 259 -39.81 84.98 35.28
CA GLU A 259 -40.19 85.81 36.47
C GLU A 259 -41.27 86.80 36.14
N THR A 260 -41.56 87.10 34.91
CA THR A 260 -42.65 88.02 34.49
C THR A 260 -43.95 87.28 34.20
N PHE A 261 -43.93 85.92 34.22
CA PHE A 261 -45.11 85.13 33.91
C PHE A 261 -45.94 84.74 35.12
N ASP A 262 -47.21 84.39 34.85
CA ASP A 262 -48.05 83.72 35.84
C ASP A 262 -47.40 82.43 36.32
N PRO A 263 -47.51 82.03 37.61
CA PRO A 263 -46.86 80.81 38.15
C PRO A 263 -47.07 79.53 37.35
N ILE A 264 -48.22 79.38 36.72
CA ILE A 264 -48.55 78.21 35.90
C ILE A 264 -47.72 78.19 34.59
N VAL A 265 -47.59 79.39 33.97
CA VAL A 265 -46.81 79.53 32.72
C VAL A 265 -45.35 79.43 33.03
N ALA A 266 -44.85 80.01 34.09
CA ALA A 266 -43.48 79.85 34.54
C ALA A 266 -43.09 78.40 34.77
N ARG A 267 -43.94 77.60 35.41
CA ARG A 267 -43.76 76.19 35.63
C ARG A 267 -43.78 75.41 34.35
N SER A 268 -44.59 75.77 33.36
CA SER A 268 -44.62 75.16 32.05
C SER A 268 -43.33 75.40 31.26
N ALA A 269 -42.75 76.62 31.36
CA ALA A 269 -41.49 76.95 30.76
C ALA A 269 -40.28 76.09 31.35
N GLU A 270 -40.28 75.91 32.67
CA GLU A 270 -39.33 75.03 33.36
C GLU A 270 -39.45 73.60 32.88
N LEU A 271 -40.64 73.06 32.79
CA LEU A 271 -40.87 71.71 32.32
C LEU A 271 -40.42 71.53 30.83
N LEU A 272 -40.66 72.51 29.99
CA LEU A 272 -40.28 72.47 28.58
C LEU A 272 -38.75 72.35 28.41
N VAL A 273 -38.00 73.21 29.13
CA VAL A 273 -36.49 73.10 29.08
C VAL A 273 -36.05 71.75 29.61
N ALA A 274 -36.57 71.29 30.75
CA ALA A 274 -36.18 69.99 31.30
C ALA A 274 -36.50 68.80 30.37
N GLN A 275 -37.61 68.87 29.61
CA GLN A 275 -37.95 67.83 28.65
C GLN A 275 -37.08 67.86 27.40
N LEU A 276 -36.65 69.04 26.95
CA LEU A 276 -35.71 69.20 25.85
C LEU A 276 -34.32 68.67 26.21
N ASP A 277 -33.81 68.97 27.39
CA ASP A 277 -32.52 68.42 27.89
C ASP A 277 -32.58 66.89 27.96
N ARG A 278 -33.71 66.33 28.45
CA ARG A 278 -33.87 64.89 28.47
C ARG A 278 -33.94 64.28 27.09
N PHE A 279 -34.60 64.95 26.13
CA PHE A 279 -34.71 64.48 24.76
C PHE A 279 -33.34 64.51 24.02
N GLU A 280 -32.55 65.59 24.21
CA GLU A 280 -31.17 65.67 23.67
C GLU A 280 -30.32 64.52 24.19
N LYS A 281 -30.37 64.25 25.50
CA LYS A 281 -29.59 63.16 26.09
C LYS A 281 -30.01 61.82 25.54
N LEU A 282 -31.32 61.53 25.44
CA LEU A 282 -31.82 60.28 24.87
C LEU A 282 -31.40 60.11 23.40
N LEU A 283 -31.36 61.22 22.61
CA LEU A 283 -30.91 61.19 21.24
C LEU A 283 -29.41 60.91 21.17
N GLU A 284 -28.58 61.55 22.02
CA GLU A 284 -27.16 61.25 22.11
C GLU A 284 -26.88 59.82 22.47
N ASP A 285 -27.52 59.30 23.51
CA ASP A 285 -27.38 57.89 23.95
C ASP A 285 -27.77 56.93 22.83
N LEU A 286 -28.86 57.18 22.10
CA LEU A 286 -29.31 56.35 20.98
C LEU A 286 -28.34 56.31 19.84
N LEU A 287 -27.75 57.51 19.51
CA LEU A 287 -26.78 57.65 18.43
C LEU A 287 -25.42 57.03 18.80
N GLU A 288 -25.04 57.09 20.07
CA GLU A 288 -23.83 56.43 20.58
C GLU A 288 -23.95 54.88 20.49
N VAL A 289 -25.07 54.33 20.99
CA VAL A 289 -25.34 52.88 20.87
C VAL A 289 -25.34 52.45 19.41
N SER A 290 -26.02 53.21 18.54
CA SER A 290 -26.07 52.86 17.11
C SER A 290 -24.74 52.98 16.40
N ARG A 291 -23.82 53.89 16.81
CA ARG A 291 -22.46 53.98 16.32
C ARG A 291 -21.60 52.82 16.83
N PHE A 292 -21.83 52.39 18.07
CA PHE A 292 -21.13 51.24 18.65
C PHE A 292 -21.50 49.92 17.94
N ASP A 293 -22.78 49.68 17.72
CA ASP A 293 -23.29 48.52 17.00
C ASP A 293 -22.78 48.46 15.53
N ALA A 294 -22.47 49.60 14.94
CA ALA A 294 -21.93 49.74 13.59
C ALA A 294 -20.39 49.56 13.53
N GLU A 295 -19.72 49.15 14.60
CA GLU A 295 -18.27 48.98 14.71
C GLU A 295 -17.44 50.24 14.35
N VAL A 296 -18.03 51.43 14.41
CA VAL A 296 -17.37 52.70 14.09
C VAL A 296 -16.75 53.34 15.34
N ALA A 297 -17.00 52.77 16.51
CA ALA A 297 -16.41 53.26 17.75
C ALA A 297 -14.89 52.95 17.77
N VAL A 298 -14.09 53.95 17.44
CA VAL A 298 -12.62 53.91 17.67
C VAL A 298 -12.41 54.00 19.19
N LEU A 299 -11.93 52.93 19.78
CA LEU A 299 -11.51 52.93 21.18
C LEU A 299 -10.27 53.82 21.33
N GLU A 300 -10.44 55.06 21.77
CA GLU A 300 -9.32 55.86 22.24
C GLU A 300 -8.87 55.29 23.59
N ALA A 301 -7.90 54.43 23.59
CA ALA A 301 -7.28 53.92 24.79
C ALA A 301 -6.40 55.02 25.40
N VAL A 302 -6.91 55.63 26.46
CA VAL A 302 -6.15 56.60 27.27
C VAL A 302 -5.72 55.90 28.55
N ASP A 303 -4.43 55.98 28.85
CA ASP A 303 -3.91 55.50 30.14
C ASP A 303 -4.47 56.42 31.26
N PHE A 304 -5.25 55.81 32.17
CA PHE A 304 -5.77 56.54 33.33
C PHE A 304 -5.44 55.78 34.62
N ASP A 305 -5.24 56.55 35.68
CA ASP A 305 -4.95 56.01 37.01
C ASP A 305 -6.26 55.46 37.64
N MET A 306 -6.34 54.15 37.79
CA MET A 306 -7.48 53.48 38.42
C MET A 306 -7.78 53.95 39.85
N VAL A 307 -6.79 54.52 40.57
CA VAL A 307 -6.93 55.00 41.93
C VAL A 307 -7.75 56.31 41.94
N GLN A 308 -7.76 57.09 40.89
CA GLN A 308 -8.57 58.32 40.77
C GLN A 308 -10.05 58.01 40.41
N LEU A 309 -10.36 56.85 39.85
CA LEU A 309 -11.70 56.49 39.44
C LEU A 309 -12.56 55.93 40.60
N VAL A 310 -11.94 55.52 41.71
CA VAL A 310 -12.58 54.87 42.84
C VAL A 310 -12.79 55.85 44.05
N LYS A 311 -12.36 57.11 43.88
CA LYS A 311 -12.71 58.20 44.84
C LYS A 311 -13.91 58.95 44.35
#